data_e0733106d0b46ca42fd3e29ea1e40e12
#
_entry.id   e0733106d0b46ca42fd3e29ea1e40e12
#
_cell.length_a   1.000
_cell.length_b   1.000
_cell.length_c   1.000
_cell.angle_alpha   90.00
_cell.angle_beta   90.00
_cell.angle_gamma   90.00
#
_symmetry.space_group_name_H-M   'P 1'
#
loop_
_entity.id
_entity.type
_entity.pdbx_description
1 polymer ?
#
loop_
_entity_poly.entity_id
_entity_poly.type
_entity_poly.pdbx_seq_one_letter_code
_entity_poly.pdbx_strand_id
1 'polypeptide(L)'
;MIVGLAVVAAVASIALADVIFVYTGTINAYNIRSPLIFDSGPNAPPASSAAAPYVSFSQTGTGFTVNLAITNALAIYYYEVGQLTVTVNGFLYVNDATITGSAGIGALYIYITPTSNPSSPVCTITLTYSSGSLTASYLGSSSTNNGCSLFAGTYYINIKVVPITPLLASSVLSISGASLYESITVNFGYNVVNKGQVTVPS
;
A
#
# COMPACT_ATOMS: atom_id res chain seq x y z
N MET A 1 10.48 56.76 50.64
CA MET A 1 10.70 56.46 49.23
C MET A 1 10.88 54.95 48.92
N ILE A 2 11.39 54.16 49.82
CA ILE A 2 11.63 52.70 49.64
C ILE A 2 10.33 51.89 49.65
N VAL A 3 9.32 52.27 50.45
CA VAL A 3 8.05 51.54 50.52
C VAL A 3 7.22 51.66 49.23
N GLY A 4 7.28 52.82 48.57
CA GLY A 4 6.56 53.00 47.30
C GLY A 4 7.09 52.16 46.15
N LEU A 5 8.43 51.90 46.11
CA LEU A 5 9.04 51.08 45.10
C LEU A 5 8.71 49.59 45.22
N ALA A 6 8.58 49.10 46.48
CA ALA A 6 8.20 47.71 46.76
C ALA A 6 6.77 47.41 46.35
N VAL A 7 5.85 48.36 46.51
CA VAL A 7 4.43 48.19 46.12
C VAL A 7 4.30 48.19 44.59
N VAL A 8 5.05 49.02 43.86
CA VAL A 8 5.03 49.01 42.37
C VAL A 8 5.63 47.73 41.82
N ALA A 9 6.71 47.20 42.42
CA ALA A 9 7.26 45.90 42.02
C ALA A 9 6.33 44.73 42.28
N ALA A 10 5.56 44.72 43.42
CA ALA A 10 4.59 43.71 43.75
C ALA A 10 3.38 43.74 42.79
N VAL A 11 2.93 44.92 42.36
CA VAL A 11 1.83 45.04 41.39
C VAL A 11 2.27 44.67 39.98
N ALA A 12 3.53 44.88 39.58
CA ALA A 12 4.05 44.48 38.27
C ALA A 12 4.20 42.93 38.15
N SER A 13 4.38 42.23 39.24
CA SER A 13 4.49 40.75 39.25
C SER A 13 3.16 40.00 39.15
N ILE A 14 2.03 40.70 39.25
CA ILE A 14 0.69 40.07 39.15
C ILE A 14 0.17 40.07 37.69
N ALA A 15 0.84 40.74 36.77
CA ALA A 15 0.34 40.94 35.39
C ALA A 15 0.65 39.80 34.40
N LEU A 16 1.20 38.67 34.84
CA LEU A 16 1.47 37.51 33.99
C LEU A 16 0.64 36.31 34.39
N ALA A 17 -0.68 36.52 34.56
CA ALA A 17 -1.59 35.39 34.62
C ALA A 17 -1.80 34.85 33.20
N ASP A 18 -1.34 33.62 32.92
CA ASP A 18 -1.68 32.92 31.71
C ASP A 18 -3.20 32.72 31.65
N VAL A 19 -3.83 33.37 30.71
CA VAL A 19 -5.28 33.21 30.49
C VAL A 19 -5.48 32.05 29.54
N ILE A 20 -5.93 30.93 30.08
CA ILE A 20 -6.27 29.73 29.30
C ILE A 20 -7.73 29.80 28.89
N PHE A 21 -7.99 29.84 27.59
CA PHE A 21 -9.34 29.71 27.04
C PHE A 21 -9.60 28.25 26.73
N VAL A 22 -10.65 27.69 27.34
CA VAL A 22 -11.09 26.33 27.07
C VAL A 22 -12.30 26.36 26.16
N TYR A 23 -12.18 25.70 25.00
CA TYR A 23 -13.27 25.56 24.05
C TYR A 23 -13.74 24.11 24.03
N THR A 24 -15.05 23.90 23.95
CA THR A 24 -15.67 22.57 23.83
C THR A 24 -15.94 22.31 22.35
N GLY A 25 -15.37 21.20 21.83
CA GLY A 25 -15.67 20.70 20.50
C GLY A 25 -16.38 19.35 20.60
N THR A 26 -17.34 19.11 19.72
CA THR A 26 -18.00 17.79 19.62
C THR A 26 -17.51 17.10 18.37
N ILE A 27 -17.00 15.88 18.50
CA ILE A 27 -16.59 15.01 17.40
C ILE A 27 -17.59 13.86 17.32
N ASN A 28 -18.28 13.75 16.20
CA ASN A 28 -19.17 12.64 15.90
C ASN A 28 -18.44 11.63 15.01
N ALA A 29 -18.30 10.39 15.47
CA ALA A 29 -17.72 9.31 14.71
C ALA A 29 -18.83 8.36 14.23
N TYR A 30 -18.81 8.06 12.95
CA TYR A 30 -19.76 7.14 12.31
C TYR A 30 -18.99 5.95 11.73
N ASN A 31 -19.55 4.75 11.88
CA ASN A 31 -19.01 3.57 11.23
C ASN A 31 -19.49 3.57 9.77
N ILE A 32 -18.55 3.69 8.82
CA ILE A 32 -18.80 3.62 7.37
C ILE A 32 -18.05 2.45 6.78
N ARG A 33 -18.50 1.97 5.61
CA ARG A 33 -17.75 0.94 4.88
C ARG A 33 -16.40 1.50 4.43
N SER A 34 -15.39 0.62 4.39
CA SER A 34 -14.08 0.98 3.83
C SER A 34 -14.26 1.51 2.40
N PRO A 35 -13.57 2.60 2.04
CA PRO A 35 -13.56 3.10 0.67
C PRO A 35 -12.87 2.15 -0.31
N LEU A 36 -12.05 1.24 0.17
CA LEU A 36 -11.38 0.19 -0.60
C LEU A 36 -11.79 -1.19 -0.08
N ILE A 37 -12.12 -2.08 -1.00
CA ILE A 37 -12.41 -3.49 -0.72
C ILE A 37 -11.55 -4.31 -1.66
N PHE A 38 -10.70 -5.16 -1.09
CA PHE A 38 -9.87 -6.10 -1.84
C PHE A 38 -10.49 -7.48 -1.78
N ASP A 39 -10.55 -8.16 -2.92
CA ASP A 39 -11.07 -9.51 -3.07
C ASP A 39 -10.18 -10.33 -4.01
N SER A 40 -10.33 -11.64 -3.98
CA SER A 40 -9.73 -12.52 -4.97
C SER A 40 -10.32 -12.22 -6.35
N GLY A 41 -9.45 -12.16 -7.36
CA GLY A 41 -9.87 -11.94 -8.73
C GLY A 41 -10.46 -13.23 -9.38
N PRO A 42 -11.05 -13.10 -10.57
CA PRO A 42 -11.67 -14.24 -11.25
C PRO A 42 -10.66 -15.34 -11.64
N ASN A 43 -9.40 -14.98 -11.80
CA ASN A 43 -8.34 -15.94 -12.14
C ASN A 43 -7.46 -16.31 -10.92
N ALA A 44 -7.85 -15.91 -9.72
CA ALA A 44 -7.20 -16.40 -8.50
C ALA A 44 -7.56 -17.88 -8.32
N PRO A 45 -6.56 -18.79 -8.29
CA PRO A 45 -6.86 -20.20 -8.14
C PRO A 45 -7.41 -20.48 -6.73
N PRO A 46 -8.46 -21.31 -6.59
CA PRO A 46 -8.86 -21.81 -5.28
C PRO A 46 -7.72 -22.55 -4.61
N ALA A 47 -7.66 -22.54 -3.29
CA ALA A 47 -6.59 -23.18 -2.52
C ALA A 47 -6.43 -24.69 -2.81
N SER A 48 -7.50 -25.36 -3.26
CA SER A 48 -7.51 -26.77 -3.70
C SER A 48 -7.06 -26.98 -5.15
N SER A 49 -6.84 -25.91 -5.92
CA SER A 49 -6.43 -25.97 -7.33
C SER A 49 -4.98 -26.40 -7.48
N ALA A 50 -4.68 -27.17 -8.53
CA ALA A 50 -3.31 -27.47 -8.95
C ALA A 50 -2.50 -26.19 -9.32
N ALA A 51 -3.17 -25.09 -9.65
CA ALA A 51 -2.55 -23.80 -9.93
C ALA A 51 -2.26 -22.99 -8.65
N ALA A 52 -2.82 -23.35 -7.50
CA ALA A 52 -2.56 -22.65 -6.23
C ALA A 52 -1.08 -22.59 -5.83
N PRO A 53 -0.22 -23.58 -6.18
CA PRO A 53 1.22 -23.49 -5.96
C PRO A 53 1.90 -22.37 -6.73
N TYR A 54 1.32 -21.83 -7.79
CA TYR A 54 1.93 -20.77 -8.61
C TYR A 54 1.57 -19.38 -8.13
N VAL A 55 0.36 -19.19 -7.65
CA VAL A 55 -0.11 -17.91 -7.11
C VAL A 55 -1.23 -18.14 -6.12
N SER A 56 -1.22 -17.44 -5.01
CA SER A 56 -2.38 -17.28 -4.16
C SER A 56 -2.54 -15.81 -3.78
N PHE A 57 -3.78 -15.35 -3.71
CA PHE A 57 -4.15 -14.00 -3.35
C PHE A 57 -5.06 -14.03 -2.13
N SER A 58 -4.74 -13.26 -1.12
CA SER A 58 -5.55 -13.11 0.08
C SER A 58 -5.65 -11.66 0.50
N GLN A 59 -6.86 -11.25 0.85
CA GLN A 59 -7.13 -9.91 1.35
C GLN A 59 -6.63 -9.73 2.78
N THR A 60 -6.16 -8.54 3.08
CA THR A 60 -5.93 -8.05 4.45
C THR A 60 -6.88 -6.89 4.72
N GLY A 61 -6.98 -6.43 5.97
CA GLY A 61 -7.87 -5.30 6.30
C GLY A 61 -7.52 -4.00 5.57
N THR A 62 -6.28 -3.83 5.13
CA THR A 62 -5.75 -2.59 4.52
C THR A 62 -5.11 -2.80 3.16
N GLY A 63 -5.16 -4.02 2.62
CA GLY A 63 -4.53 -4.35 1.36
C GLY A 63 -4.66 -5.84 1.04
N PHE A 64 -3.58 -6.43 0.54
CA PHE A 64 -3.53 -7.86 0.21
C PHE A 64 -2.15 -8.47 0.45
N THR A 65 -2.14 -9.78 0.60
CA THR A 65 -0.95 -10.62 0.51
C THR A 65 -1.05 -11.49 -0.74
N VAL A 66 0.02 -11.54 -1.50
CA VAL A 66 0.16 -12.45 -2.62
C VAL A 66 1.37 -13.37 -2.42
N ASN A 67 1.17 -14.66 -2.59
CA ASN A 67 2.25 -15.64 -2.62
C ASN A 67 2.49 -16.03 -4.07
N LEU A 68 3.72 -15.93 -4.51
CA LEU A 68 4.12 -16.12 -5.89
C LEU A 68 5.20 -17.19 -5.99
N ALA A 69 5.02 -18.17 -6.87
CA ALA A 69 6.08 -19.09 -7.22
C ALA A 69 7.05 -18.42 -8.20
N ILE A 70 8.29 -18.27 -7.81
CA ILE A 70 9.32 -17.71 -8.67
C ILE A 70 9.93 -18.84 -9.51
N THR A 71 9.93 -18.66 -10.82
CA THR A 71 10.52 -19.59 -11.78
C THR A 71 11.69 -18.94 -12.51
N ASN A 72 12.48 -19.73 -13.20
CA ASN A 72 13.60 -19.25 -14.03
C ASN A 72 13.13 -18.66 -15.37
N ALA A 73 12.08 -17.80 -15.32
CA ALA A 73 11.54 -17.07 -16.46
C ALA A 73 12.06 -15.64 -16.45
N LEU A 74 12.13 -14.99 -17.61
CA LEU A 74 12.50 -13.57 -17.70
C LEU A 74 11.47 -12.66 -17.01
N ALA A 75 10.20 -13.05 -17.06
CA ALA A 75 9.11 -12.42 -16.35
C ALA A 75 7.95 -13.41 -16.21
N ILE A 76 7.18 -13.23 -15.15
CA ILE A 76 5.98 -14.03 -14.86
C ILE A 76 4.81 -13.05 -14.75
N TYR A 77 3.71 -13.32 -15.41
CA TYR A 77 2.52 -12.47 -15.39
C TYR A 77 1.31 -13.22 -14.86
N TYR A 78 0.71 -12.69 -13.82
CA TYR A 78 -0.50 -13.21 -13.18
C TYR A 78 -1.66 -12.28 -13.50
N TYR A 79 -2.57 -12.77 -14.32
CA TYR A 79 -3.68 -11.99 -14.88
C TYR A 79 -4.91 -12.10 -13.99
N GLU A 80 -5.51 -10.95 -13.60
CA GLU A 80 -6.75 -10.84 -12.83
C GLU A 80 -6.77 -11.68 -11.54
N VAL A 81 -5.65 -11.70 -10.81
CA VAL A 81 -5.53 -12.47 -9.57
C VAL A 81 -6.17 -11.81 -8.37
N GLY A 82 -6.36 -10.50 -8.42
CA GLY A 82 -7.05 -9.72 -7.40
C GLY A 82 -8.11 -8.82 -8.01
N GLN A 83 -9.04 -8.39 -7.16
CA GLN A 83 -10.04 -7.40 -7.47
C GLN A 83 -10.02 -6.28 -6.42
N LEU A 84 -10.17 -5.05 -6.86
CA LEU A 84 -10.28 -3.87 -6.02
C LEU A 84 -11.59 -3.16 -6.33
N THR A 85 -12.44 -3.02 -5.33
CA THR A 85 -13.63 -2.17 -5.41
C THR A 85 -13.37 -0.85 -4.68
N VAL A 86 -13.50 0.24 -5.42
CA VAL A 86 -13.41 1.61 -4.93
C VAL A 86 -14.82 2.15 -4.79
N THR A 87 -15.23 2.51 -3.57
CA THR A 87 -16.61 2.99 -3.30
C THR A 87 -16.73 4.50 -3.38
N VAL A 88 -15.64 5.22 -3.22
CA VAL A 88 -15.56 6.69 -3.24
C VAL A 88 -14.31 7.10 -3.99
N ASN A 89 -14.40 8.11 -4.85
CA ASN A 89 -13.24 8.65 -5.56
C ASN A 89 -12.15 9.08 -4.59
N GLY A 90 -10.90 8.81 -4.93
CA GLY A 90 -9.80 9.17 -4.06
C GLY A 90 -8.44 8.85 -4.63
N PHE A 91 -7.44 8.87 -3.77
CA PHE A 91 -6.05 8.72 -4.12
C PHE A 91 -5.43 7.53 -3.39
N LEU A 92 -5.05 6.50 -4.16
CA LEU A 92 -4.43 5.27 -3.67
C LEU A 92 -2.91 5.40 -3.67
N TYR A 93 -2.28 4.99 -2.60
CA TYR A 93 -0.82 4.90 -2.49
C TYR A 93 -0.41 3.69 -1.65
N VAL A 94 0.82 3.22 -1.83
CA VAL A 94 1.40 2.18 -0.98
C VAL A 94 1.87 2.84 0.31
N ASN A 95 1.30 2.41 1.43
CA ASN A 95 1.71 2.86 2.75
C ASN A 95 2.91 2.05 3.25
N ASP A 96 2.87 0.74 3.01
CA ASP A 96 3.93 -0.19 3.37
C ASP A 96 3.89 -1.41 2.45
N ALA A 97 5.06 -1.99 2.18
CA ALA A 97 5.16 -3.25 1.45
C ALA A 97 6.29 -4.09 2.04
N THR A 98 5.99 -5.36 2.31
CA THR A 98 6.94 -6.30 2.87
C THR A 98 7.05 -7.53 1.97
N ILE A 99 8.26 -8.09 1.91
CA ILE A 99 8.55 -9.35 1.23
C ILE A 99 9.12 -10.34 2.25
N THR A 100 8.61 -11.56 2.20
CA THR A 100 9.12 -12.67 3.01
C THR A 100 9.46 -13.81 2.06
N GLY A 101 10.72 -14.18 2.02
CA GLY A 101 11.23 -15.22 1.13
C GLY A 101 12.73 -15.07 0.89
N SER A 102 13.23 -15.68 -0.17
CA SER A 102 14.67 -15.70 -0.50
C SER A 102 15.11 -14.54 -1.39
N ALA A 103 14.28 -13.50 -1.55
CA ALA A 103 14.56 -12.30 -2.34
C ALA A 103 14.95 -12.58 -3.82
N GLY A 104 14.23 -13.51 -4.44
CA GLY A 104 14.37 -13.82 -5.88
C GLY A 104 13.74 -12.79 -6.80
N ILE A 105 13.13 -11.72 -6.28
CA ILE A 105 12.39 -10.70 -7.04
C ILE A 105 13.25 -9.45 -7.21
N GLY A 106 13.50 -9.05 -8.48
CA GLY A 106 14.13 -7.78 -8.82
C GLY A 106 13.13 -6.64 -8.87
N ALA A 107 11.97 -6.89 -9.45
CA ALA A 107 10.86 -5.92 -9.51
C ALA A 107 9.51 -6.63 -9.52
N LEU A 108 8.52 -6.01 -8.87
CA LEU A 108 7.12 -6.39 -8.89
C LEU A 108 6.31 -5.24 -9.46
N TYR A 109 5.47 -5.53 -10.44
CA TYR A 109 4.55 -4.57 -11.02
C TYR A 109 3.12 -4.96 -10.66
N ILE A 110 2.37 -4.05 -10.07
CA ILE A 110 0.95 -4.19 -9.77
C ILE A 110 0.20 -3.28 -10.74
N TYR A 111 -0.59 -3.88 -11.63
CA TYR A 111 -1.40 -3.14 -12.58
C TYR A 111 -2.83 -3.07 -12.07
N ILE A 112 -3.36 -1.86 -11.94
CA ILE A 112 -4.76 -1.62 -11.61
C ILE A 112 -5.47 -1.27 -12.90
N THR A 113 -6.37 -2.15 -13.35
CA THR A 113 -7.07 -2.06 -14.63
C THR A 113 -8.57 -2.02 -14.42
N PRO A 114 -9.30 -1.08 -15.04
CA PRO A 114 -10.75 -1.10 -14.97
C PRO A 114 -11.32 -2.41 -15.52
N THR A 115 -12.34 -2.96 -14.88
CA THR A 115 -13.01 -4.18 -15.37
C THR A 115 -13.65 -4.00 -16.74
N SER A 116 -13.99 -2.76 -17.09
CA SER A 116 -14.52 -2.38 -18.41
C SER A 116 -13.46 -2.35 -19.52
N ASN A 117 -12.17 -2.26 -19.16
CA ASN A 117 -11.06 -2.25 -20.10
C ASN A 117 -9.82 -2.90 -19.46
N PRO A 118 -9.80 -4.24 -19.34
CA PRO A 118 -8.76 -4.97 -18.60
C PRO A 118 -7.38 -4.94 -19.27
N SER A 119 -7.28 -4.49 -20.50
CA SER A 119 -6.01 -4.38 -21.25
C SER A 119 -5.28 -3.05 -21.02
N SER A 120 -5.91 -2.07 -20.38
CA SER A 120 -5.36 -0.73 -20.19
C SER A 120 -5.29 -0.36 -18.72
N PRO A 121 -4.14 -0.50 -18.07
CA PRO A 121 -3.99 -0.11 -16.69
C PRO A 121 -4.11 1.42 -16.53
N VAL A 122 -4.91 1.85 -15.58
CA VAL A 122 -5.00 3.26 -15.17
C VAL A 122 -3.88 3.63 -14.22
N CYS A 123 -3.35 2.64 -13.52
CA CYS A 123 -2.25 2.78 -12.60
C CYS A 123 -1.36 1.53 -12.63
N THR A 124 -0.05 1.74 -12.67
CA THR A 124 0.97 0.72 -12.46
C THR A 124 1.80 1.12 -11.26
N ILE A 125 1.84 0.27 -10.26
CA ILE A 125 2.68 0.43 -9.08
C ILE A 125 3.88 -0.50 -9.26
N THR A 126 5.07 0.05 -9.24
CA THR A 126 6.31 -0.73 -9.31
C THR A 126 6.92 -0.77 -7.92
N LEU A 127 7.06 -1.97 -7.38
CA LEU A 127 7.80 -2.22 -6.15
C LEU A 127 9.18 -2.73 -6.52
N THR A 128 10.21 -1.98 -6.17
CA THR A 128 11.61 -2.32 -6.42
C THR A 128 12.27 -2.71 -5.10
N TYR A 129 12.88 -3.89 -5.09
CA TYR A 129 13.63 -4.37 -3.93
C TYR A 129 15.06 -3.85 -4.00
N SER A 130 15.49 -3.16 -2.95
CA SER A 130 16.87 -2.68 -2.82
C SER A 130 17.26 -2.65 -1.34
N SER A 131 18.41 -3.22 -1.02
CA SER A 131 19.01 -3.16 0.31
C SER A 131 18.08 -3.58 1.47
N GLY A 132 17.21 -4.57 1.23
CA GLY A 132 16.31 -5.09 2.26
C GLY A 132 14.97 -4.36 2.38
N SER A 133 14.69 -3.36 1.55
CA SER A 133 13.43 -2.63 1.55
C SER A 133 12.77 -2.60 0.16
N LEU A 134 11.45 -2.47 0.15
CA LEU A 134 10.66 -2.24 -1.05
C LEU A 134 10.33 -0.75 -1.18
N THR A 135 10.59 -0.19 -2.36
CA THR A 135 10.22 1.18 -2.71
C THR A 135 9.17 1.18 -3.79
N ALA A 136 8.15 2.03 -3.65
CA ALA A 136 7.06 2.15 -4.60
C ALA A 136 7.27 3.33 -5.55
N SER A 137 7.01 3.11 -6.84
CA SER A 137 6.86 4.16 -7.86
C SER A 137 5.60 3.93 -8.67
N TYR A 138 5.08 4.98 -9.32
CA TYR A 138 3.76 4.95 -9.93
C TYR A 138 3.83 5.46 -11.37
N LEU A 139 3.11 4.78 -12.28
CA LEU A 139 3.00 5.12 -13.69
C LEU A 139 1.56 4.86 -14.17
N GLY A 140 1.08 5.65 -15.12
CA GLY A 140 -0.22 5.47 -15.77
C GLY A 140 -1.00 6.76 -15.91
N SER A 141 -2.16 6.70 -16.57
CA SER A 141 -2.99 7.87 -16.86
C SER A 141 -3.56 8.57 -15.62
N SER A 142 -3.69 7.82 -14.53
CA SER A 142 -4.19 8.31 -13.23
C SER A 142 -3.08 8.45 -12.19
N SER A 143 -1.80 8.29 -12.56
CA SER A 143 -0.69 8.31 -11.62
C SER A 143 -0.14 9.72 -11.40
N THR A 144 0.38 9.91 -10.20
CA THR A 144 1.28 11.01 -9.83
C THR A 144 2.54 10.39 -9.22
N ASN A 145 3.52 11.21 -8.87
CA ASN A 145 4.76 10.72 -8.27
C ASN A 145 4.56 9.92 -6.97
N ASN A 146 3.40 10.07 -6.31
CA ASN A 146 3.16 9.51 -4.98
C ASN A 146 1.94 8.56 -4.92
N GLY A 147 1.32 8.21 -6.04
CA GLY A 147 0.17 7.32 -6.06
C GLY A 147 -0.74 7.50 -7.27
N CYS A 148 -1.97 7.03 -7.20
CA CYS A 148 -2.92 6.98 -8.30
C CYS A 148 -4.28 7.53 -7.90
N SER A 149 -4.85 8.41 -8.72
CA SER A 149 -6.25 8.82 -8.60
C SER A 149 -7.15 7.72 -9.12
N LEU A 150 -8.08 7.23 -8.30
CA LEU A 150 -9.06 6.23 -8.70
C LEU A 150 -10.48 6.78 -8.56
N PHE A 151 -11.32 6.48 -9.53
CA PHE A 151 -12.75 6.75 -9.48
C PHE A 151 -13.48 5.57 -8.83
N ALA A 152 -14.68 5.82 -8.29
CA ALA A 152 -15.54 4.76 -7.81
C ALA A 152 -15.81 3.75 -8.94
N GLY A 153 -15.63 2.48 -8.64
CA GLY A 153 -15.73 1.40 -9.63
C GLY A 153 -14.97 0.15 -9.20
N THR A 154 -14.97 -0.84 -10.09
CA THR A 154 -14.29 -2.12 -9.88
C THR A 154 -13.10 -2.23 -10.83
N TYR A 155 -11.99 -2.69 -10.28
CA TYR A 155 -10.71 -2.85 -10.97
C TYR A 155 -10.17 -4.25 -10.77
N TYR A 156 -9.48 -4.78 -11.77
CA TYR A 156 -8.65 -5.97 -11.60
C TYR A 156 -7.24 -5.60 -11.15
N ILE A 157 -6.66 -6.47 -10.36
CA ILE A 157 -5.26 -6.43 -9.97
C ILE A 157 -4.54 -7.52 -10.76
N ASN A 158 -3.62 -7.09 -11.63
CA ASN A 158 -2.72 -7.98 -12.33
C ASN A 158 -1.31 -7.79 -11.77
N ILE A 159 -0.53 -8.86 -11.72
CA ILE A 159 0.81 -8.82 -11.12
C ILE A 159 1.82 -9.36 -12.12
N LYS A 160 2.90 -8.60 -12.35
CA LYS A 160 4.05 -9.05 -13.10
C LYS A 160 5.26 -9.07 -12.19
N VAL A 161 5.96 -10.20 -12.17
CA VAL A 161 7.21 -10.38 -11.45
C VAL A 161 8.34 -10.44 -12.45
N VAL A 162 9.42 -9.72 -12.16
CA VAL A 162 10.69 -9.84 -12.84
C VAL A 162 11.69 -10.41 -11.84
N PRO A 163 12.07 -11.69 -11.96
CA PRO A 163 13.05 -12.29 -11.07
C PRO A 163 14.43 -11.64 -11.22
N ILE A 164 15.24 -11.72 -10.18
CA ILE A 164 16.66 -11.39 -10.27
C ILE A 164 17.31 -12.49 -11.13
N THR A 165 17.85 -12.14 -12.26
CA THR A 165 18.58 -13.08 -13.11
C THR A 165 20.10 -12.89 -12.98
N PRO A 166 20.89 -13.97 -12.99
CA PRO A 166 20.40 -15.35 -12.98
C PRO A 166 19.93 -15.74 -11.58
N LEU A 167 18.76 -16.34 -11.44
CA LEU A 167 18.50 -17.22 -10.32
C LEU A 167 19.65 -18.22 -10.35
N LEU A 168 20.60 -18.09 -9.45
CA LEU A 168 21.80 -18.94 -9.44
C LEU A 168 21.34 -20.39 -9.49
N ALA A 169 21.68 -21.06 -10.57
CA ALA A 169 21.27 -22.43 -10.84
C ALA A 169 21.59 -23.39 -9.68
N SER A 170 22.56 -23.04 -8.85
CA SER A 170 22.94 -23.77 -7.66
C SER A 170 21.94 -23.71 -6.50
N SER A 171 21.16 -22.67 -6.35
CA SER A 171 20.12 -22.59 -5.30
C SER A 171 18.80 -23.22 -5.73
N VAL A 172 18.52 -23.29 -7.03
CA VAL A 172 17.28 -23.86 -7.57
C VAL A 172 17.41 -25.38 -7.82
N LEU A 173 18.60 -25.85 -8.16
CA LEU A 173 18.83 -27.27 -8.51
C LEU A 173 19.06 -28.20 -7.31
N SER A 174 19.32 -27.67 -6.13
CA SER A 174 19.56 -28.52 -4.94
C SER A 174 18.28 -28.86 -4.16
N ILE A 175 17.11 -28.34 -4.58
CA ILE A 175 15.84 -28.62 -3.90
C ILE A 175 14.94 -29.33 -4.89
N SER A 176 15.10 -30.64 -4.98
CA SER A 176 14.14 -31.54 -5.64
C SER A 176 12.74 -31.30 -5.06
N GLY A 177 11.89 -30.54 -5.78
CA GLY A 177 10.50 -30.34 -5.44
C GLY A 177 10.14 -29.14 -4.57
N ALA A 178 11.07 -28.27 -4.20
CA ALA A 178 10.74 -27.02 -3.51
C ALA A 178 10.62 -25.87 -4.50
N SER A 179 9.42 -25.37 -4.66
CA SER A 179 9.16 -24.09 -5.31
C SER A 179 9.66 -22.97 -4.40
N LEU A 180 10.44 -22.04 -4.95
CA LEU A 180 10.76 -20.79 -4.22
C LEU A 180 9.48 -19.95 -4.18
N TYR A 181 8.92 -19.79 -3.00
CA TYR A 181 7.77 -18.92 -2.77
C TYR A 181 8.25 -17.60 -2.19
N GLU A 182 7.77 -16.53 -2.79
CA GLU A 182 7.86 -15.20 -2.22
C GLU A 182 6.47 -14.79 -1.75
N SER A 183 6.38 -14.35 -0.51
CA SER A 183 5.16 -13.77 0.04
C SER A 183 5.32 -12.27 0.11
N ILE A 184 4.44 -11.54 -0.57
CA ILE A 184 4.47 -10.09 -0.64
C ILE A 184 3.18 -9.58 -0.05
N THR A 185 3.30 -8.78 1.00
CA THR A 185 2.18 -8.06 1.61
C THR A 185 2.29 -6.60 1.25
N VAL A 186 1.21 -6.05 0.70
CA VAL A 186 1.10 -4.63 0.33
C VAL A 186 -0.05 -4.01 1.10
N ASN A 187 0.27 -3.00 1.90
CA ASN A 187 -0.68 -2.20 2.63
C ASN A 187 -0.86 -0.85 1.93
N PHE A 188 -2.10 -0.46 1.72
CA PHE A 188 -2.44 0.77 1.01
C PHE A 188 -2.99 1.83 1.95
N GLY A 189 -2.61 3.08 1.67
CA GLY A 189 -3.31 4.24 2.15
C GLY A 189 -4.27 4.75 1.07
N TYR A 190 -5.36 5.37 1.51
CA TYR A 190 -6.36 5.95 0.62
C TYR A 190 -6.83 7.30 1.13
N ASN A 191 -6.67 8.33 0.29
CA ASN A 191 -7.09 9.68 0.58
C ASN A 191 -8.32 10.04 -0.26
N VAL A 192 -9.48 10.10 0.35
CA VAL A 192 -10.77 10.42 -0.32
C VAL A 192 -10.86 11.86 -0.83
N VAL A 193 -9.97 12.75 -0.45
CA VAL A 193 -9.95 14.15 -0.90
C VAL A 193 -9.12 14.35 -2.17
N ASN A 194 -8.47 13.29 -2.67
CA ASN A 194 -7.64 13.29 -3.87
C ASN A 194 -6.55 14.39 -3.90
N LYS A 195 -5.85 14.57 -2.79
CA LYS A 195 -4.76 15.56 -2.65
C LYS A 195 -3.36 14.93 -2.59
N GLY A 196 -3.25 13.67 -2.97
CA GLY A 196 -2.00 12.91 -2.86
C GLY A 196 -1.81 12.26 -1.48
N GLN A 197 -0.63 11.71 -1.28
CA GLN A 197 -0.27 11.05 -0.02
C GLN A 197 -0.20 12.08 1.11
N VAL A 198 -0.87 11.78 2.22
CA VAL A 198 -0.79 12.56 3.46
C VAL A 198 -0.08 11.70 4.49
N THR A 199 1.01 12.24 5.04
CA THR A 199 1.69 11.60 6.17
C THR A 199 0.85 11.80 7.43
N VAL A 200 0.42 10.71 8.03
CA VAL A 200 -0.27 10.75 9.33
C VAL A 200 0.79 11.00 10.38
N PRO A 201 0.64 12.05 11.22
CA PRO A 201 1.56 12.26 12.36
C PRO A 201 1.54 11.05 13.29
N SER A 202 2.71 10.61 13.69
CA SER A 202 2.90 9.53 14.68
C SER A 202 2.64 10.01 16.10
#